data_3f47a052428aa8f6ed1fe38d5b2003d6
#
_entry.id   3f47a052428aa8f6ed1fe38d5b2003d6
#
_cell.length_a   1.000
_cell.length_b   1.000
_cell.length_c   1.000
_cell.angle_alpha   90.00
_cell.angle_beta   90.00
_cell.angle_gamma   90.00
#
_symmetry.space_group_name_H-M   'P 1'
#
loop_
_entity.id
_entity.type
_entity.pdbx_description
1 polymer ?
#
loop_
_entity_poly.entity_id
_entity_poly.type
_entity_poly.pdbx_seq_one_letter_code
_entity_poly.pdbx_strand_id
1 'polypeptide(L)' 'MKPKWRTLSKVKEGRFLLLDPCEYTVWVRGHHDKENKRVEVYKYYDPDYIISFNEKIEVFVDFKF' A
#
# COMPACT_ATOMS: atom_id res chain seq x y z
N MET A 1 5.22 15.88 15.45
CA MET A 1 4.60 14.57 15.21
C MET A 1 5.13 14.00 13.90
N LYS A 2 5.51 12.75 13.90
CA LYS A 2 6.03 12.13 12.69
C LYS A 2 4.91 11.87 11.70
N PRO A 3 5.16 12.07 10.40
CA PRO A 3 4.20 11.69 9.37
C PRO A 3 3.88 10.20 9.45
N LYS A 4 2.65 9.88 9.20
CA LYS A 4 2.18 8.49 9.19
C LYS A 4 2.22 7.90 7.78
N TRP A 5 2.94 8.55 6.91
CA TRP A 5 3.11 8.15 5.52
C TRP A 5 4.41 7.38 5.36
N ARG A 6 4.41 6.45 4.42
CA ARG A 6 5.60 5.69 4.11
C ARG A 6 5.65 5.45 2.60
N THR A 7 6.85 5.47 2.05
CA THR A 7 7.03 5.12 0.64
C THR A 7 6.59 3.68 0.41
N LEU A 8 5.81 3.45 -0.63
CA LEU A 8 5.20 2.14 -0.89
C LEU A 8 6.25 1.02 -0.96
N SER A 9 7.40 1.27 -1.58
CA SER A 9 8.46 0.26 -1.68
C SER A 9 9.05 -0.13 -0.33
N LYS A 10 8.87 0.71 0.69
CA LYS A 10 9.38 0.44 2.04
C LYS A 10 8.35 -0.23 2.94
N VAL A 11 7.14 -0.39 2.46
CA VAL A 11 6.11 -1.12 3.19
C VAL A 11 6.36 -2.61 2.99
N LYS A 12 6.37 -3.39 4.07
CA LYS A 12 6.62 -4.82 3.98
C LYS A 12 5.46 -5.53 3.31
N GLU A 13 5.76 -6.58 2.58
CA GLU A 13 4.74 -7.42 1.95
C GLU A 13 3.78 -7.96 3.01
N GLY A 14 2.48 -7.88 2.69
CA GLY A 14 1.44 -8.32 3.62
C GLY A 14 0.99 -7.27 4.61
N ARG A 15 1.63 -6.11 4.66
CA ARG A 15 1.24 -5.04 5.58
C ARG A 15 0.03 -4.29 5.03
N PHE A 16 -0.86 -3.91 5.93
CA PHE A 16 -2.05 -3.12 5.57
C PHE A 16 -1.66 -1.67 5.32
N LEU A 17 -2.35 -1.04 4.38
CA LEU A 17 -2.12 0.36 4.06
C LEU A 17 -3.42 1.01 3.54
N LEU A 18 -3.43 2.33 3.56
CA LEU A 18 -4.47 3.13 2.92
C LEU A 18 -3.81 4.01 1.87
N LEU A 19 -4.50 4.22 0.76
CA LEU A 19 -4.02 5.16 -0.26
C LEU A 19 -4.31 6.60 0.15
N ASP A 20 -5.37 6.78 0.93
CA ASP A 20 -5.81 8.09 1.41
C ASP A 20 -6.35 7.89 2.83
N PRO A 21 -5.93 8.72 3.81
CA PRO A 21 -6.41 8.56 5.18
C PRO A 21 -7.93 8.72 5.35
N CYS A 22 -8.60 9.33 4.38
CA CYS A 22 -10.06 9.47 4.40
C CYS A 22 -10.77 8.30 3.74
N GLU A 23 -10.03 7.35 3.20
CA GLU A 23 -10.58 6.23 2.48
C GLU A 23 -10.90 5.09 3.45
N TYR A 24 -12.00 4.37 3.18
CA TYR A 24 -12.38 3.24 4.01
C TYR A 24 -11.84 1.91 3.49
N THR A 25 -11.28 1.90 2.29
CA THR A 25 -10.75 0.67 1.70
C THR A 25 -9.36 0.40 2.24
N VAL A 26 -9.20 -0.75 2.87
CA VAL A 26 -7.89 -1.20 3.34
C VAL A 26 -7.24 -2.03 2.24
N TRP A 27 -6.00 -1.71 1.93
CA TRP A 27 -5.21 -2.42 0.94
C TRP A 27 -4.11 -3.21 1.62
N VAL A 28 -3.64 -4.24 0.95
CA VAL A 28 -2.52 -5.07 1.43
C VAL A 28 -1.39 -4.96 0.40
N ARG A 29 -0.19 -4.72 0.89
CA ARG A 29 0.98 -4.63 0.02
C ARG A 29 1.30 -6.01 -0.53
N GLY A 30 1.30 -6.13 -1.86
CA GLY A 30 1.59 -7.38 -2.54
C GLY A 30 3.00 -7.41 -3.11
N HIS A 31 3.12 -7.93 -4.33
CA HIS A 31 4.42 -8.14 -4.98
C HIS A 31 5.08 -6.82 -5.36
N HIS A 32 6.39 -6.74 -5.19
CA HIS A 32 7.20 -5.60 -5.61
C HIS A 32 7.92 -5.97 -6.91
N ASP A 33 7.53 -5.34 -7.99
CA ASP A 33 8.17 -5.52 -9.30
C ASP A 33 9.30 -4.50 -9.41
N LYS A 34 10.49 -4.91 -9.02
CA LYS A 34 11.65 -4.03 -9.01
C LYS A 34 12.10 -3.65 -10.42
N GLU A 35 11.85 -4.51 -11.37
CA GLU A 35 12.24 -4.27 -12.76
C GLU A 35 11.45 -3.11 -13.36
N ASN A 36 10.14 -3.08 -13.11
CA ASN A 36 9.28 -2.02 -13.62
C ASN A 36 9.06 -0.91 -12.60
N LYS A 37 9.67 -1.02 -11.43
CA LYS A 37 9.60 -0.04 -10.33
C LYS A 37 8.15 0.20 -9.89
N ARG A 38 7.39 -0.88 -9.78
CA ARG A 38 6.01 -0.83 -9.38
C ARG A 38 5.77 -1.79 -8.23
N VAL A 39 4.78 -1.47 -7.40
CA VAL A 39 4.39 -2.32 -6.29
C VAL A 39 2.90 -2.59 -6.42
N GLU A 40 2.54 -3.86 -6.33
CA GLU A 40 1.15 -4.27 -6.36
C GLU A 40 0.53 -4.14 -4.97
N VAL A 41 -0.73 -3.75 -4.94
CA VAL A 41 -1.54 -3.80 -3.73
C VAL A 41 -2.88 -4.44 -4.09
N TYR A 42 -3.48 -5.11 -3.12
CA TYR A 42 -4.79 -5.73 -3.35
C TYR A 42 -5.73 -5.34 -2.20
N LYS A 43 -7.02 -5.37 -2.48
CA LYS A 43 -8.02 -5.02 -1.48
C LYS A 43 -8.10 -6.12 -0.43
N TYR A 44 -8.15 -5.73 0.83
CA TYR A 44 -8.26 -6.68 1.92
C TYR A 44 -9.53 -7.55 1.81
N TYR A 45 -10.65 -6.93 1.41
CA TYR A 45 -11.92 -7.64 1.28
C TYR A 45 -12.13 -8.30 -0.07
N ASP A 46 -11.25 -8.03 -1.01
CA ASP A 46 -11.34 -8.61 -2.36
C ASP A 46 -9.92 -8.81 -2.90
N PRO A 47 -9.24 -9.89 -2.47
CA PRO A 47 -7.83 -10.09 -2.85
C PRO A 47 -7.61 -10.26 -4.35
N ASP A 48 -8.65 -10.53 -5.12
CA ASP A 48 -8.53 -10.61 -6.56
C ASP A 48 -8.47 -9.24 -7.24
N TYR A 49 -8.82 -8.19 -6.49
CA TYR A 49 -8.74 -6.84 -7.01
C TYR A 49 -7.34 -6.28 -6.75
N ILE A 50 -6.48 -6.38 -7.75
CA ILE A 50 -5.06 -6.02 -7.65
C ILE A 50 -4.80 -4.85 -8.57
N ILE A 51 -4.12 -3.83 -8.05
CA ILE A 51 -3.63 -2.72 -8.86
C ILE A 51 -2.17 -2.48 -8.50
N SER A 52 -1.44 -1.84 -9.41
CA SER A 52 -0.04 -1.52 -9.16
C SER A 52 0.18 -0.02 -9.23
N PHE A 53 1.11 0.45 -8.42
CA PHE A 53 1.49 1.85 -8.36
C PHE A 53 2.99 1.99 -8.49
N ASN A 54 3.44 3.19 -8.81
CA ASN A 54 4.86 3.52 -8.77
C ASN A 54 5.40 3.25 -7.36
N GLU A 55 6.57 2.63 -7.27
CA GLU A 55 7.16 2.25 -5.99
C GLU A 55 7.47 3.44 -5.09
N LYS A 56 7.53 4.64 -5.64
CA LYS A 56 7.91 5.85 -4.91
C LYS A 56 6.74 6.62 -4.34
N ILE A 57 5.50 6.21 -4.60
CA ILE A 57 4.35 6.92 -4.01
C ILE A 57 4.33 6.69 -2.50
N GLU A 58 3.70 7.61 -1.79
CA GLU A 58 3.54 7.49 -0.36
C GLU A 58 2.15 6.96 -0.03
N VAL A 59 2.08 6.10 0.98
CA VAL A 59 0.83 5.50 1.44
C VAL A 59 0.73 5.67 2.95
N PHE A 60 -0.48 5.61 3.45
CA PHE A 60 -0.76 5.80 4.87
C PHE A 60 -0.76 4.45 5.57
N VAL A 61 0.12 4.27 6.56
CA VAL A 61 0.32 2.96 7.19
C VAL A 61 0.04 2.96 8.70
N ASP A 62 -0.13 4.11 9.31
CA ASP A 62 -0.32 4.20 10.75
C ASP A 62 -1.79 4.45 11.06
N PHE A 63 -2.57 3.39 11.05
CA PHE A 63 -4.00 3.45 11.33
C PHE A 63 -4.41 2.19 12.09
N LYS A 64 -5.54 2.28 12.76
CA LYS A 64 -6.14 1.12 13.43
C LYS A 64 -7.13 0.44 12.50
N PHE A 65 -7.05 -0.86 12.50
CA PHE A 65 -7.87 -1.68 11.63
C PHE A 65 -8.50 -2.84 12.40
#